data_1bc503e4a7e638b5af9f67a2e34e0fbc
#
_entry.id   1bc503e4a7e638b5af9f67a2e34e0fbc
#
_cell.length_a   1.000
_cell.length_b   1.000
_cell.length_c   1.000
_cell.angle_alpha   90.00
_cell.angle_beta   90.00
_cell.angle_gamma   90.00
#
_symmetry.space_group_name_H-M   'P 1'
#
loop_
_entity.id
_entity.type
_entity.pdbx_description
1 polymer ?
#
loop_
_entity_poly.entity_id
_entity_poly.type
_entity_poly.pdbx_seq_one_letter_code
_entity_poly.pdbx_strand_id
1 'polypeptide(L)'
;AHVAYAYTEVAGIYPITPSSPMADSVDQWSAAGQKNIFGNTVKVVEMESEAGAAGTVHGSLAAGALTTTFTASQGLLLMIPNMYKIAGEQLPCVFDVSARTVSSHALNIFGDHSDVYACRQTGFAMLAETNPQEVMDLSPVAHLATIEGKVPFINFFDGSLLYTSDAADD
;
A
#
# COMPACT_ATOMS: atom_id res chain seq x y z
N ALA A 1 -0.27 8.33 1.26
CA ALA A 1 -0.46 8.75 -0.15
C ALA A 1 0.68 9.62 -0.66
N HIS A 2 1.01 10.75 -0.01
CA HIS A 2 1.97 11.73 -0.53
C HIS A 2 3.35 11.15 -0.81
N VAL A 3 3.92 10.43 0.16
CA VAL A 3 5.22 9.76 0.01
C VAL A 3 5.15 8.67 -1.06
N ALA A 4 4.13 7.82 -1.01
CA ALA A 4 3.95 6.77 -2.01
C ALA A 4 3.89 7.33 -3.43
N TYR A 5 3.14 8.42 -3.66
CA TYR A 5 3.11 9.10 -4.95
C TYR A 5 4.49 9.57 -5.40
N ALA A 6 5.27 10.14 -4.48
CA ALA A 6 6.59 10.68 -4.80
C ALA A 6 7.55 9.60 -5.32
N TYR A 7 7.51 8.39 -4.75
CA TYR A 7 8.45 7.30 -5.05
C TYR A 7 7.90 6.24 -6.02
N THR A 8 6.72 6.44 -6.59
CA THR A 8 6.01 5.44 -7.41
C THR A 8 5.86 5.92 -8.85
N GLU A 9 5.95 5.00 -9.80
CA GLU A 9 5.66 5.22 -11.22
C GLU A 9 4.30 4.65 -11.62
N VAL A 10 3.89 3.57 -10.95
CA VAL A 10 2.58 2.91 -11.16
C VAL A 10 1.93 2.61 -9.82
N ALA A 11 0.64 2.88 -9.70
CA ALA A 11 -0.18 2.46 -8.58
C ALA A 11 -1.25 1.49 -9.09
N GLY A 12 -1.20 0.23 -8.63
CA GLY A 12 -2.24 -0.75 -8.90
C GLY A 12 -3.22 -0.75 -7.73
N ILE A 13 -4.46 -0.34 -7.94
CA ILE A 13 -5.41 -0.10 -6.85
C ILE A 13 -6.71 -0.89 -6.99
N TYR A 14 -7.29 -1.21 -5.87
CA TYR A 14 -8.70 -1.53 -5.68
C TYR A 14 -9.11 -1.01 -4.30
N PRO A 15 -9.83 0.12 -4.24
CA PRO A 15 -10.07 0.84 -2.98
C PRO A 15 -10.82 0.00 -1.95
N ILE A 16 -10.34 0.00 -0.72
CA ILE A 16 -10.96 -0.65 0.43
C ILE A 16 -10.81 0.23 1.67
N THR A 17 -11.87 0.38 2.46
CA THR A 17 -11.85 1.12 3.72
C THR A 17 -10.94 0.42 4.76
N PRO A 18 -10.05 1.15 5.48
CA PRO A 18 -9.87 2.61 5.49
C PRO A 18 -8.79 3.15 4.53
N SER A 19 -8.21 2.35 3.65
CA SER A 19 -7.12 2.79 2.76
C SER A 19 -7.59 3.59 1.53
N SER A 20 -8.90 3.62 1.24
CA SER A 20 -9.45 4.31 0.07
C SER A 20 -8.98 5.76 -0.09
N PRO A 21 -8.93 6.62 0.96
CA PRO A 21 -8.47 8.00 0.80
C PRO A 21 -7.03 8.12 0.28
N MET A 22 -6.17 7.13 0.53
CA MET A 22 -4.82 7.12 -0.03
C MET A 22 -4.85 6.87 -1.55
N ALA A 23 -5.63 5.90 -2.00
CA ALA A 23 -5.81 5.59 -3.40
C ALA A 23 -6.47 6.76 -4.16
N ASP A 24 -7.54 7.33 -3.58
CA ASP A 24 -8.27 8.48 -4.16
C ASP A 24 -7.36 9.70 -4.33
N SER A 25 -6.51 9.99 -3.34
CA SER A 25 -5.54 11.09 -3.42
C SER A 25 -4.55 10.88 -4.56
N VAL A 26 -4.02 9.68 -4.68
CA VAL A 26 -3.06 9.32 -5.74
C VAL A 26 -3.70 9.44 -7.12
N ASP A 27 -4.94 9.01 -7.28
CA ASP A 27 -5.68 9.13 -8.54
C ASP A 27 -5.95 10.60 -8.89
N GLN A 28 -6.39 11.41 -7.94
CA GLN A 28 -6.62 12.84 -8.13
C GLN A 28 -5.33 13.57 -8.55
N TRP A 29 -4.21 13.30 -7.91
CA TRP A 29 -2.92 13.91 -8.27
C TRP A 29 -2.43 13.46 -9.63
N SER A 30 -2.64 12.19 -9.97
CA SER A 30 -2.37 11.66 -11.31
C SER A 30 -3.18 12.38 -12.37
N ALA A 31 -4.50 12.49 -12.16
CA ALA A 31 -5.41 13.19 -13.07
C ALA A 31 -5.05 14.69 -13.24
N ALA A 32 -4.56 15.32 -12.17
CA ALA A 32 -4.07 16.70 -12.19
C ALA A 32 -2.69 16.87 -12.87
N GLY A 33 -2.05 15.78 -13.28
CA GLY A 33 -0.73 15.80 -13.91
C GLY A 33 0.43 16.10 -12.97
N GLN A 34 0.24 15.92 -11.65
CA GLN A 34 1.29 16.09 -10.66
C GLN A 34 2.46 15.16 -10.97
N LYS A 35 3.68 15.64 -10.75
CA LYS A 35 4.89 14.87 -11.02
C LYS A 35 5.42 14.23 -9.75
N ASN A 36 5.89 12.98 -9.87
CA ASN A 36 6.68 12.30 -8.86
C ASN A 36 8.12 12.82 -8.85
N ILE A 37 8.97 12.29 -7.97
CA ILE A 37 10.39 12.73 -7.89
C ILE A 37 11.20 12.40 -9.14
N PHE A 38 10.72 11.51 -10.00
CA PHE A 38 11.36 11.15 -11.27
C PHE A 38 10.90 12.03 -12.43
N GLY A 39 10.04 13.01 -12.19
CA GLY A 39 9.49 13.92 -13.20
C GLY A 39 8.35 13.33 -14.04
N ASN A 40 7.79 12.18 -13.65
CA ASN A 40 6.71 11.51 -14.34
C ASN A 40 5.38 11.62 -13.56
N THR A 41 4.27 11.61 -14.28
CA THR A 41 2.96 11.42 -13.65
C THR A 41 2.78 9.94 -13.32
N VAL A 42 2.33 9.63 -12.11
CA VAL A 42 2.06 8.25 -11.70
C VAL A 42 0.92 7.68 -12.55
N LYS A 43 1.12 6.48 -13.09
CA LYS A 43 0.06 5.76 -13.79
C LYS A 43 -0.79 5.00 -12.78
N VAL A 44 -2.03 5.41 -12.60
CA VAL A 44 -3.00 4.70 -11.76
C VAL A 44 -3.76 3.69 -12.60
N VAL A 45 -3.87 2.46 -12.08
CA VAL A 45 -4.63 1.37 -12.69
C VAL A 45 -5.57 0.80 -11.64
N GLU A 46 -6.85 1.11 -11.77
CA GLU A 46 -7.89 0.52 -10.94
C GLU A 46 -8.33 -0.82 -11.50
N MET A 47 -8.40 -1.82 -10.63
CA MET A 47 -8.73 -3.19 -10.99
C MET A 47 -10.10 -3.59 -10.43
N GLU A 48 -10.57 -4.80 -10.74
CA GLU A 48 -11.86 -5.32 -10.30
C GLU A 48 -11.76 -6.14 -8.99
N SER A 49 -10.55 -6.27 -8.44
CA SER A 49 -10.30 -6.92 -7.14
C SER A 49 -8.89 -6.64 -6.65
N GLU A 50 -8.65 -6.87 -5.36
CA GLU A 50 -7.30 -6.76 -4.76
C GLU A 50 -6.33 -7.78 -5.35
N ALA A 51 -6.79 -8.99 -5.68
CA ALA A 51 -5.96 -9.98 -6.38
C ALA A 51 -5.52 -9.47 -7.76
N GLY A 52 -6.40 -8.78 -8.48
CA GLY A 52 -6.11 -8.11 -9.74
C GLY A 52 -5.11 -6.96 -9.55
N ALA A 53 -5.31 -6.14 -8.53
CA ALA A 53 -4.38 -5.07 -8.17
C ALA A 53 -2.97 -5.63 -7.88
N ALA A 54 -2.87 -6.70 -7.08
CA ALA A 54 -1.60 -7.36 -6.80
C ALA A 54 -0.96 -7.96 -8.07
N GLY A 55 -1.76 -8.49 -8.99
CA GLY A 55 -1.29 -8.96 -10.30
C GLY A 55 -0.72 -7.82 -11.16
N THR A 56 -1.38 -6.67 -11.15
CA THR A 56 -0.90 -5.45 -11.83
C THR A 56 0.40 -4.96 -11.21
N VAL A 57 0.49 -4.92 -9.87
CA VAL A 57 1.73 -4.58 -9.16
C VAL A 57 2.86 -5.52 -9.57
N HIS A 58 2.64 -6.84 -9.50
CA HIS A 58 3.65 -7.83 -9.87
C HIS A 58 4.12 -7.66 -11.32
N GLY A 59 3.19 -7.55 -12.28
CA GLY A 59 3.53 -7.37 -13.68
C GLY A 59 4.28 -6.07 -13.98
N SER A 60 3.89 -4.99 -13.33
CA SER A 60 4.54 -3.67 -13.45
C SER A 60 5.97 -3.69 -12.91
N LEU A 61 6.17 -4.31 -11.73
CA LEU A 61 7.50 -4.49 -11.13
C LEU A 61 8.41 -5.36 -12.01
N ALA A 62 7.88 -6.45 -12.55
CA ALA A 62 8.63 -7.32 -13.47
C ALA A 62 9.02 -6.60 -14.76
N ALA A 63 8.23 -5.61 -15.19
CA ALA A 63 8.55 -4.72 -16.31
C ALA A 63 9.54 -3.59 -15.94
N GLY A 64 9.93 -3.47 -14.67
CA GLY A 64 10.94 -2.52 -14.20
C GLY A 64 10.38 -1.20 -13.66
N ALA A 65 9.07 -1.05 -13.50
CA ALA A 65 8.47 0.15 -12.94
C ALA A 65 8.31 0.05 -11.42
N LEU A 66 8.69 1.07 -10.68
CA LEU A 66 8.42 1.17 -9.24
C LEU A 66 6.90 1.27 -9.02
N THR A 67 6.37 0.32 -8.28
CA THR A 67 4.91 0.16 -8.15
C THR A 67 4.49 -0.02 -6.70
N THR A 68 3.36 0.59 -6.35
CA THR A 68 2.74 0.49 -5.02
C THR A 68 1.26 0.10 -5.12
N THR A 69 0.69 -0.23 -3.97
CA THR A 69 -0.76 -0.42 -3.78
C THR A 69 -1.16 0.01 -2.38
N PHE A 70 -2.46 0.26 -2.21
CA PHE A 70 -3.09 0.66 -0.94
C PHE A 70 -4.18 -0.33 -0.61
N THR A 71 -4.14 -0.94 0.58
CA THR A 71 -5.09 -2.00 0.92
C THR A 71 -5.28 -2.15 2.44
N ALA A 72 -6.16 -3.05 2.82
CA ALA A 72 -6.50 -3.38 4.20
C ALA A 72 -7.17 -4.76 4.29
N SER A 73 -7.13 -5.40 5.47
CA SER A 73 -7.99 -6.52 5.83
C SER A 73 -8.00 -7.66 4.79
N GLN A 74 -9.20 -8.12 4.39
CA GLN A 74 -9.36 -9.16 3.38
C GLN A 74 -8.69 -8.83 2.06
N GLY A 75 -8.64 -7.54 1.69
CA GLY A 75 -7.95 -7.10 0.48
C GLY A 75 -6.48 -7.48 0.50
N LEU A 76 -5.79 -7.24 1.62
CA LEU A 76 -4.41 -7.67 1.78
C LEU A 76 -4.26 -9.20 1.70
N LEU A 77 -5.19 -9.95 2.31
CA LEU A 77 -5.17 -11.42 2.25
C LEU A 77 -5.33 -11.95 0.83
N LEU A 78 -6.12 -11.29 -0.02
CA LEU A 78 -6.26 -11.65 -1.44
C LEU A 78 -4.99 -11.40 -2.24
N MET A 79 -4.07 -10.58 -1.75
CA MET A 79 -2.79 -10.29 -2.40
C MET A 79 -1.69 -11.30 -2.07
N ILE A 80 -1.85 -12.14 -1.03
CA ILE A 80 -0.82 -13.06 -0.52
C ILE A 80 -0.16 -13.91 -1.60
N PRO A 81 -0.88 -14.55 -2.55
CA PRO A 81 -0.24 -15.34 -3.59
C PRO A 81 0.76 -14.56 -4.45
N ASN A 82 0.44 -13.30 -4.77
CA ASN A 82 1.35 -12.43 -5.51
C ASN A 82 2.49 -11.90 -4.62
N MET A 83 2.25 -11.67 -3.34
CA MET A 83 3.29 -11.26 -2.39
C MET A 83 4.42 -12.29 -2.32
N TYR A 84 4.10 -13.59 -2.26
CA TYR A 84 5.12 -14.64 -2.32
C TYR A 84 5.98 -14.56 -3.58
N LYS A 85 5.36 -14.29 -4.74
CA LYS A 85 6.09 -14.14 -6.01
C LYS A 85 6.98 -12.90 -6.01
N ILE A 86 6.44 -11.77 -5.65
CA ILE A 86 7.16 -10.49 -5.57
C ILE A 86 8.40 -10.63 -4.67
N ALA A 87 8.23 -11.22 -3.48
CA ALA A 87 9.33 -11.45 -2.55
C ALA A 87 10.35 -12.44 -3.09
N GLY A 88 9.89 -13.57 -3.66
CA GLY A 88 10.77 -14.59 -4.24
C GLY A 88 11.57 -14.10 -5.45
N GLU A 89 11.03 -13.17 -6.21
CA GLU A 89 11.67 -12.53 -7.36
C GLU A 89 12.49 -11.29 -6.97
N GLN A 90 12.51 -10.92 -5.67
CA GLN A 90 13.26 -9.77 -5.14
C GLN A 90 12.88 -8.45 -5.82
N LEU A 91 11.60 -8.26 -6.09
CA LEU A 91 11.09 -7.06 -6.74
C LEU A 91 10.83 -5.96 -5.69
N PRO A 92 11.40 -4.76 -5.90
CA PRO A 92 11.27 -3.66 -4.93
C PRO A 92 9.89 -3.02 -5.00
N CYS A 93 9.14 -3.10 -3.92
CA CYS A 93 7.86 -2.38 -3.79
C CYS A 93 7.49 -2.10 -2.34
N VAL A 94 6.54 -1.21 -2.17
CA VAL A 94 5.91 -0.92 -0.87
C VAL A 94 4.41 -1.11 -1.03
N PHE A 95 3.82 -1.92 -0.13
CA PHE A 95 2.37 -2.00 0.08
C PHE A 95 2.04 -1.11 1.27
N ASP A 96 1.28 -0.05 1.05
CA ASP A 96 0.80 0.81 2.12
C ASP A 96 -0.51 0.25 2.68
N VAL A 97 -0.49 -0.15 3.94
CA VAL A 97 -1.60 -0.88 4.56
C VAL A 97 -2.13 -0.11 5.76
N SER A 98 -3.39 0.29 5.69
CA SER A 98 -4.15 0.75 6.86
C SER A 98 -4.76 -0.47 7.54
N ALA A 99 -4.03 -1.04 8.51
CA ALA A 99 -4.34 -2.32 9.11
C ALA A 99 -5.73 -2.33 9.76
N ARG A 100 -6.53 -3.33 9.42
CA ARG A 100 -7.92 -3.49 9.84
C ARG A 100 -8.21 -4.95 10.18
N THR A 101 -9.06 -5.17 11.17
CA THR A 101 -9.56 -6.50 11.55
C THR A 101 -10.01 -7.30 10.32
N VAL A 102 -9.55 -8.53 10.25
CA VAL A 102 -10.06 -9.51 9.28
C VAL A 102 -11.43 -9.98 9.72
N SER A 103 -12.43 -9.86 8.84
CA SER A 103 -13.80 -10.30 9.13
C SER A 103 -13.85 -11.80 9.37
N SER A 104 -14.48 -12.21 10.48
CA SER A 104 -14.72 -13.63 10.80
C SER A 104 -16.21 -13.94 10.90
N HIS A 105 -16.95 -13.27 11.79
CA HIS A 105 -18.39 -13.44 11.98
C HIS A 105 -19.21 -12.31 11.37
N ALA A 106 -18.65 -11.10 11.39
CA ALA A 106 -19.27 -9.90 10.82
C ALA A 106 -18.20 -8.97 10.29
N LEU A 107 -18.58 -8.05 9.41
CA LEU A 107 -17.71 -6.96 8.98
C LEU A 107 -17.33 -6.11 10.20
N ASN A 108 -16.05 -5.84 10.32
CA ASN A 108 -15.51 -4.96 11.34
C ASN A 108 -14.51 -4.02 10.67
N ILE A 109 -14.65 -2.72 10.91
CA ILE A 109 -13.81 -1.68 10.31
C ILE A 109 -12.76 -1.11 11.29
N PHE A 110 -12.75 -1.58 12.53
CA PHE A 110 -11.77 -1.11 13.51
C PHE A 110 -10.36 -1.54 13.19
N GLY A 111 -9.41 -0.71 13.60
CA GLY A 111 -7.98 -1.01 13.49
C GLY A 111 -7.60 -2.28 14.26
N ASP A 112 -6.80 -3.11 13.63
CA ASP A 112 -6.30 -4.37 14.17
C ASP A 112 -5.19 -4.86 13.23
N HIS A 113 -4.28 -5.66 13.72
CA HIS A 113 -3.14 -6.14 12.93
C HIS A 113 -3.27 -7.59 12.45
N SER A 114 -4.45 -8.20 12.53
CA SER A 114 -4.67 -9.59 12.08
C SER A 114 -4.37 -9.78 10.59
N ASP A 115 -4.64 -8.78 9.77
CA ASP A 115 -4.36 -8.80 8.34
C ASP A 115 -2.85 -8.83 8.04
N VAL A 116 -2.07 -7.92 8.62
CA VAL A 116 -0.61 -7.89 8.42
C VAL A 116 0.07 -9.12 9.04
N TYR A 117 -0.41 -9.61 10.19
CA TYR A 117 0.08 -10.85 10.77
C TYR A 117 -0.15 -12.07 9.87
N ALA A 118 -1.25 -12.11 9.13
CA ALA A 118 -1.48 -13.16 8.15
C ALA A 118 -0.44 -13.17 7.02
N CYS A 119 0.17 -12.02 6.73
CA CYS A 119 1.16 -11.85 5.67
C CYS A 119 2.61 -12.06 6.11
N ARG A 120 2.88 -12.31 7.39
CA ARG A 120 4.24 -12.39 7.96
C ARG A 120 5.15 -13.43 7.31
N GLN A 121 4.61 -14.42 6.63
CA GLN A 121 5.36 -15.51 5.99
C GLN A 121 5.65 -15.26 4.50
N THR A 122 5.16 -14.15 3.93
CA THR A 122 5.26 -13.88 2.49
C THR A 122 6.66 -13.49 2.03
N GLY A 123 7.54 -13.11 2.96
CA GLY A 123 8.87 -12.59 2.64
C GLY A 123 8.95 -11.08 2.53
N PHE A 124 7.84 -10.38 2.72
CA PHE A 124 7.82 -8.92 2.86
C PHE A 124 8.41 -8.51 4.21
N ALA A 125 9.27 -7.51 4.20
CA ALA A 125 9.64 -6.79 5.42
C ALA A 125 8.43 -5.98 5.92
N MET A 126 8.35 -5.78 7.23
CA MET A 126 7.24 -5.06 7.85
C MET A 126 7.76 -3.85 8.61
N LEU A 127 7.20 -2.69 8.30
CA LEU A 127 7.46 -1.43 8.98
C LEU A 127 6.16 -0.91 9.55
N ALA A 128 6.12 -0.76 10.89
CA ALA A 128 4.93 -0.35 11.62
C ALA A 128 5.08 1.09 12.11
N GLU A 129 4.01 1.87 11.98
CA GLU A 129 3.96 3.26 12.39
C GLU A 129 2.80 3.47 13.37
N THR A 130 3.01 4.33 14.37
CA THR A 130 2.05 4.53 15.48
C THR A 130 1.30 5.85 15.41
N ASN A 131 1.73 6.77 14.57
CA ASN A 131 1.11 8.08 14.42
C ASN A 131 1.40 8.68 13.04
N PRO A 132 0.63 9.70 12.60
CA PRO A 132 0.79 10.29 11.26
C PRO A 132 2.17 10.86 10.97
N GLN A 133 2.88 11.35 11.98
CA GLN A 133 4.24 11.88 11.80
C GLN A 133 5.20 10.73 11.46
N GLU A 134 5.12 9.62 12.17
CA GLU A 134 5.92 8.43 11.86
C GLU A 134 5.62 7.89 10.46
N VAL A 135 4.35 7.89 10.04
CA VAL A 135 3.99 7.51 8.66
C VAL A 135 4.73 8.38 7.65
N MET A 136 4.80 9.70 7.87
CA MET A 136 5.52 10.62 6.99
C MET A 136 7.03 10.42 7.03
N ASP A 137 7.60 10.07 8.18
CA ASP A 137 9.04 9.94 8.37
C ASP A 137 9.57 8.57 7.92
N LEU A 138 8.80 7.50 8.12
CA LEU A 138 9.23 6.12 7.87
C LEU A 138 8.82 5.61 6.48
N SER A 139 7.74 6.10 5.89
CA SER A 139 7.37 5.69 4.52
C SER A 139 8.49 5.94 3.49
N PRO A 140 9.23 7.08 3.50
CA PRO A 140 10.39 7.24 2.63
C PRO A 140 11.48 6.22 2.88
N VAL A 141 11.66 5.81 4.15
CA VAL A 141 12.63 4.76 4.52
C VAL A 141 12.25 3.43 3.89
N ALA A 142 10.96 3.04 3.93
CA ALA A 142 10.48 1.82 3.28
C ALA A 142 10.75 1.85 1.77
N HIS A 143 10.44 2.97 1.09
CA HIS A 143 10.68 3.11 -0.35
C HIS A 143 12.17 3.06 -0.72
N LEU A 144 13.03 3.72 0.02
CA LEU A 144 14.48 3.69 -0.22
C LEU A 144 15.08 2.32 0.10
N ALA A 145 14.69 1.72 1.22
CA ALA A 145 15.17 0.41 1.65
C ALA A 145 14.77 -0.70 0.67
N THR A 146 13.53 -0.67 0.13
CA THR A 146 13.11 -1.67 -0.86
C THR A 146 13.91 -1.56 -2.16
N ILE A 147 14.22 -0.35 -2.61
CA ILE A 147 15.01 -0.12 -3.83
C ILE A 147 16.44 -0.63 -3.64
N GLU A 148 17.07 -0.30 -2.53
CA GLU A 148 18.47 -0.69 -2.24
C GLU A 148 18.58 -2.18 -1.94
N GLY A 149 17.71 -2.70 -1.05
CA GLY A 149 17.78 -4.06 -0.55
C GLY A 149 17.09 -5.10 -1.43
N LYS A 150 16.26 -4.68 -2.39
CA LYS A 150 15.42 -5.56 -3.21
C LYS A 150 14.55 -6.51 -2.37
N VAL A 151 14.06 -5.99 -1.26
CA VAL A 151 13.12 -6.66 -0.36
C VAL A 151 11.84 -5.84 -0.36
N PRO A 152 10.69 -6.42 -0.73
CA PRO A 152 9.43 -5.69 -0.68
C PRO A 152 9.00 -5.41 0.77
N PHE A 153 8.29 -4.33 0.99
CA PHE A 153 7.82 -3.88 2.30
C PHE A 153 6.30 -3.84 2.39
N ILE A 154 5.77 -4.25 3.53
CA ILE A 154 4.49 -3.79 4.05
C ILE A 154 4.81 -2.61 4.96
N ASN A 155 4.37 -1.42 4.58
CA ASN A 155 4.43 -0.20 5.36
C ASN A 155 3.03 0.00 5.96
N PHE A 156 2.86 -0.17 7.27
CA PHE A 156 1.53 -0.24 7.84
C PHE A 156 1.36 0.57 9.12
N PHE A 157 0.18 1.08 9.28
CA PHE A 157 -0.29 1.76 10.48
C PHE A 157 -1.68 1.25 10.83
N ASP A 158 -2.11 1.46 12.07
CA ASP A 158 -3.46 1.11 12.49
C ASP A 158 -4.49 1.94 11.71
N GLY A 159 -5.48 1.26 11.13
CA GLY A 159 -6.51 1.91 10.30
C GLY A 159 -7.29 3.01 11.00
N SER A 160 -7.36 2.98 12.34
CA SER A 160 -8.00 4.03 13.14
C SER A 160 -7.35 5.40 13.01
N LEU A 161 -6.07 5.48 12.61
CA LEU A 161 -5.39 6.76 12.36
C LEU A 161 -6.05 7.57 11.24
N LEU A 162 -6.67 6.91 10.26
CA LEU A 162 -7.39 7.60 9.18
C LEU A 162 -8.79 8.07 9.60
N TYR A 163 -9.41 7.42 10.57
CA TYR A 163 -10.71 7.86 11.09
C TYR A 163 -10.59 9.06 12.04
N THR A 164 -9.47 9.19 12.74
CA THR A 164 -9.27 10.33 13.66
C THR A 164 -8.94 11.64 12.95
N SER A 165 -8.46 11.58 11.71
CA SER A 165 -8.22 12.78 10.91
C SER A 165 -9.52 13.40 10.37
N ASP A 166 -10.50 12.57 10.04
CA ASP A 166 -11.82 13.07 9.55
C ASP A 166 -12.69 13.65 10.67
N ALA A 167 -12.50 13.19 11.92
CA ALA A 167 -13.24 13.68 13.08
C ALA A 167 -12.76 15.04 13.61
N ALA A 168 -11.66 15.57 13.09
CA ALA A 168 -11.12 16.87 13.49
C ALA A 168 -11.58 18.02 12.57
N ASP A 169 -12.25 17.73 11.47
CA ASP A 169 -12.73 18.70 10.47
C ASP A 169 -14.27 18.94 10.57
N ASP A 170 -14.98 18.30 11.53
CA ASP A 170 -16.36 18.58 11.93
C ASP A 170 -16.39 19.44 13.25
#